data_d99dd2ab34b2e4f706400dd911794352
#
_entry.id   d99dd2ab34b2e4f706400dd911794352
#
_cell.length_a   1.000
_cell.length_b   1.000
_cell.length_c   1.000
_cell.angle_alpha   90.00
_cell.angle_beta   90.00
_cell.angle_gamma   90.00
#
_symmetry.space_group_name_H-M   'P 1'
#
loop_
_entity.id
_entity.type
_entity.pdbx_description
1 polymer ?
#
loop_
_entity_poly.entity_id
_entity_poly.type
_entity_poly.pdbx_seq_one_letter_code
_entity_poly.pdbx_strand_id
1 'polypeptide(L)'
;MKSFYLTDAGKVRDHNEDSVIIVKNNEGSQMLAIADGMGGHSAGEVASSIAIGYLGRHFKESFINMSKIDAVNWIRDAVDEINSLIFQHEKSHPESKGMGTTLVMAVLTKDYLLFGNVGDSSGFVVKDDKLHKVTYDHTLVNLLVSAGELTKEEASNHPKKNVLMKALGAALDVDVDIFDCDMDITQILLSSDGLTNMLEKEQIERVLLGKGTVEEKVVKLIKKANNRGGTDNISVAYLVREEVGEDK
;
A
#
# COMPACT_ATOMS: atom_id res chain seq x y z
N MET A 1 18.09 6.79 -7.12
CA MET A 1 16.88 5.97 -6.80
C MET A 1 16.16 5.62 -8.08
N LYS A 2 15.76 4.37 -8.26
CA LYS A 2 14.94 3.89 -9.39
C LYS A 2 13.63 3.37 -8.83
N SER A 3 12.52 3.69 -9.47
CA SER A 3 11.20 3.24 -9.04
C SER A 3 10.32 2.90 -10.23
N PHE A 4 9.38 1.99 -10.01
CA PHE A 4 8.38 1.60 -10.99
C PHE A 4 7.14 1.08 -10.28
N TYR A 5 5.98 1.30 -10.85
CA TYR A 5 4.72 0.72 -10.38
C TYR A 5 3.91 0.16 -11.53
N LEU A 6 3.08 -0.80 -11.22
CA LEU A 6 2.15 -1.39 -12.17
C LEU A 6 0.91 -1.88 -11.41
N THR A 7 -0.25 -1.75 -12.05
CA THR A 7 -1.50 -2.34 -11.61
C THR A 7 -2.10 -3.19 -12.71
N ASP A 8 -2.78 -4.28 -12.35
CA ASP A 8 -3.35 -5.27 -13.26
C ASP A 8 -4.68 -5.76 -12.69
N ALA A 9 -5.70 -5.89 -13.53
CA ALA A 9 -7.03 -6.35 -13.10
C ALA A 9 -7.06 -7.79 -12.56
N GLY A 10 -5.97 -8.54 -12.75
CA GLY A 10 -5.99 -9.96 -12.48
C GLY A 10 -6.65 -10.77 -13.61
N LYS A 11 -7.02 -12.00 -13.30
CA LYS A 11 -7.65 -12.91 -14.28
C LYS A 11 -9.13 -13.15 -14.05
N VAL A 12 -9.64 -12.76 -12.89
CA VAL A 12 -10.99 -13.10 -12.43
C VAL A 12 -11.88 -11.87 -12.33
N ARG A 13 -11.31 -10.72 -12.03
CA ARG A 13 -12.04 -9.46 -11.89
C ARG A 13 -12.27 -8.83 -13.27
N ASP A 14 -13.46 -8.31 -13.49
CA ASP A 14 -13.83 -7.60 -14.73
C ASP A 14 -13.28 -6.16 -14.76
N HIS A 15 -13.10 -5.55 -13.59
CA HIS A 15 -12.62 -4.18 -13.41
C HIS A 15 -11.43 -4.15 -12.45
N ASN A 16 -10.65 -3.09 -12.54
CA ASN A 16 -9.54 -2.83 -11.63
C ASN A 16 -9.92 -1.66 -10.70
N GLU A 17 -10.14 -1.96 -9.43
CA GLU A 17 -10.49 -1.00 -8.39
C GLU A 17 -9.27 -0.52 -7.60
N ASP A 18 -8.08 -1.05 -7.89
CA ASP A 18 -6.82 -0.57 -7.33
C ASP A 18 -6.37 0.75 -7.96
N SER A 19 -5.77 1.60 -7.16
CA SER A 19 -5.05 2.80 -7.61
C SER A 19 -3.66 2.85 -7.01
N VAL A 20 -2.68 3.31 -7.80
CA VAL A 20 -1.26 3.32 -7.39
C VAL A 20 -0.55 4.58 -7.88
N ILE A 21 0.37 5.10 -7.09
CA ILE A 21 1.23 6.23 -7.46
C ILE A 21 2.62 6.10 -6.87
N ILE A 22 3.61 6.59 -7.62
CA ILE A 22 4.91 7.01 -7.09
C ILE A 22 5.11 8.46 -7.49
N VAL A 23 5.39 9.31 -6.54
CA VAL A 23 5.54 10.74 -6.76
C VAL A 23 6.78 11.27 -6.05
N LYS A 24 7.47 12.21 -6.70
CA LYS A 24 8.61 12.94 -6.14
C LYS A 24 8.25 14.42 -6.06
N ASN A 25 8.56 15.05 -4.93
CA ASN A 25 8.41 16.49 -4.77
C ASN A 25 9.69 17.25 -5.21
N ASN A 26 9.63 18.58 -5.17
CA ASN A 26 10.74 19.45 -5.59
C ASN A 26 11.97 19.35 -4.67
N GLU A 27 11.82 18.83 -3.46
CA GLU A 27 12.90 18.69 -2.48
C GLU A 27 13.58 17.32 -2.53
N GLY A 28 13.10 16.47 -3.43
CA GLY A 28 13.66 15.14 -3.64
C GLY A 28 13.06 14.04 -2.76
N SER A 29 12.13 14.37 -1.85
CA SER A 29 11.35 13.38 -1.13
C SER A 29 10.46 12.59 -2.08
N GLN A 30 10.26 11.31 -1.80
CA GLN A 30 9.44 10.42 -2.61
C GLN A 30 8.32 9.81 -1.77
N MET A 31 7.15 9.69 -2.38
CA MET A 31 6.02 8.97 -1.80
C MET A 31 5.58 7.88 -2.77
N LEU A 32 5.37 6.68 -2.22
CA LEU A 32 4.68 5.58 -2.86
C LEU A 32 3.33 5.42 -2.16
N ALA A 33 2.27 5.12 -2.90
CA ALA A 33 0.98 4.79 -2.28
C ALA A 33 0.19 3.82 -3.17
N ILE A 34 -0.55 2.92 -2.52
CA ILE A 34 -1.52 2.02 -3.13
C ILE A 34 -2.81 2.12 -2.32
N ALA A 35 -3.93 2.16 -3.04
CA ALA A 35 -5.27 2.11 -2.51
C ALA A 35 -6.03 1.00 -3.23
N ASP A 36 -6.54 0.02 -2.49
CA ASP A 36 -7.32 -1.11 -2.96
C ASP A 36 -8.79 -0.78 -2.70
N GLY A 37 -9.51 -0.53 -3.78
CA GLY A 37 -10.88 -0.07 -3.74
C GLY A 37 -11.87 -1.20 -3.48
N MET A 38 -12.87 -0.94 -2.65
CA MET A 38 -13.95 -1.87 -2.35
C MET A 38 -15.31 -1.21 -2.47
N GLY A 39 -16.30 -1.97 -2.91
CA GLY A 39 -17.69 -1.50 -3.05
C GLY A 39 -18.45 -2.26 -4.10
N GLY A 40 -19.74 -1.92 -4.27
CA GLY A 40 -20.55 -2.46 -5.37
C GLY A 40 -20.33 -1.68 -6.67
N HIS A 41 -20.39 -2.38 -7.83
CA HIS A 41 -20.18 -1.78 -9.14
C HIS A 41 -18.79 -1.14 -9.26
N SER A 42 -18.69 0.12 -9.72
CA SER A 42 -17.42 0.87 -9.84
C SER A 42 -17.12 1.77 -8.64
N ALA A 43 -17.77 1.55 -7.50
CA ALA A 43 -17.63 2.41 -6.33
C ALA A 43 -16.22 2.33 -5.69
N GLY A 44 -15.61 1.14 -5.69
CA GLY A 44 -14.25 0.94 -5.20
C GLY A 44 -13.21 1.70 -6.02
N GLU A 45 -13.32 1.67 -7.36
CA GLU A 45 -12.45 2.44 -8.26
C GLU A 45 -12.49 3.94 -7.96
N VAL A 46 -13.68 4.47 -7.67
CA VAL A 46 -13.84 5.89 -7.32
C VAL A 46 -13.16 6.20 -5.99
N ALA A 47 -13.35 5.35 -4.96
CA ALA A 47 -12.75 5.56 -3.65
C ALA A 47 -11.22 5.54 -3.71
N SER A 48 -10.63 4.54 -4.36
CA SER A 48 -9.18 4.42 -4.52
C SER A 48 -8.60 5.58 -5.35
N SER A 49 -9.31 6.02 -6.40
CA SER A 49 -8.93 7.17 -7.22
C SER A 49 -8.96 8.49 -6.43
N ILE A 50 -9.97 8.69 -5.57
CA ILE A 50 -10.02 9.86 -4.66
C ILE A 50 -8.79 9.87 -3.76
N ALA A 51 -8.47 8.74 -3.11
CA ALA A 51 -7.35 8.63 -2.19
C ALA A 51 -6.01 8.94 -2.86
N ILE A 52 -5.71 8.27 -3.96
CA ILE A 52 -4.44 8.42 -4.68
C ILE A 52 -4.34 9.79 -5.37
N GLY A 53 -5.44 10.29 -5.94
CA GLY A 53 -5.49 11.60 -6.57
C GLY A 53 -5.28 12.76 -5.58
N TYR A 54 -5.84 12.66 -4.36
CA TYR A 54 -5.59 13.61 -3.28
C TYR A 54 -4.12 13.56 -2.85
N LEU A 55 -3.61 12.39 -2.47
CA LEU A 55 -2.24 12.22 -2.01
C LEU A 55 -1.21 12.73 -3.02
N GLY A 56 -1.39 12.41 -4.31
CA GLY A 56 -0.44 12.82 -5.34
C GLY A 56 -0.31 14.32 -5.50
N ARG A 57 -1.41 15.07 -5.37
CA ARG A 57 -1.41 16.55 -5.39
C ARG A 57 -0.88 17.12 -4.08
N HIS A 58 -1.44 16.68 -2.97
CA HIS A 58 -1.14 17.19 -1.63
C HIS A 58 0.33 17.00 -1.26
N PHE A 59 0.94 15.87 -1.63
CA PHE A 59 2.35 15.62 -1.41
C PHE A 59 3.25 16.62 -2.16
N LYS A 60 2.93 16.93 -3.42
CA LYS A 60 3.72 17.91 -4.21
C LYS A 60 3.60 19.32 -3.69
N GLU A 61 2.42 19.71 -3.20
CA GLU A 61 2.09 21.08 -2.84
C GLU A 61 2.45 21.41 -1.39
N SER A 62 2.31 20.47 -0.47
CA SER A 62 2.41 20.75 0.97
C SER A 62 3.51 20.00 1.72
N PHE A 63 4.04 18.89 1.17
CA PHE A 63 5.11 18.16 1.83
C PHE A 63 6.47 18.81 1.58
N ILE A 64 6.77 19.89 2.34
CA ILE A 64 7.93 20.75 2.14
C ILE A 64 8.71 20.87 3.44
N ASN A 65 10.01 20.50 3.44
CA ASN A 65 10.95 20.62 4.57
C ASN A 65 10.38 20.14 5.92
N MET A 66 9.61 19.06 5.90
CA MET A 66 8.95 18.56 7.10
C MET A 66 9.91 17.82 8.02
N SER A 67 9.84 18.11 9.30
CA SER A 67 10.41 17.23 10.32
C SER A 67 9.65 15.89 10.34
N LYS A 68 10.25 14.84 10.94
CA LYS A 68 9.58 13.54 11.09
C LYS A 68 8.22 13.67 11.82
N ILE A 69 8.16 14.52 12.84
CA ILE A 69 6.93 14.73 13.63
C ILE A 69 5.86 15.41 12.78
N ASP A 70 6.23 16.43 12.01
CA ASP A 70 5.29 17.11 11.11
C ASP A 70 4.82 16.17 9.99
N ALA A 71 5.70 15.31 9.48
CA ALA A 71 5.34 14.30 8.49
C ALA A 71 4.35 13.26 9.03
N VAL A 72 4.48 12.84 10.30
CA VAL A 72 3.50 11.99 10.97
C VAL A 72 2.13 12.68 11.04
N ASN A 73 2.08 13.95 11.41
CA ASN A 73 0.83 14.71 11.45
C ASN A 73 0.27 14.91 10.04
N TRP A 74 1.11 15.22 9.06
CA TRP A 74 0.71 15.34 7.66
C TRP A 74 0.05 14.05 7.12
N ILE A 75 0.57 12.87 7.48
CA ILE A 75 -0.02 11.58 7.09
C ILE A 75 -1.41 11.43 7.72
N ARG A 76 -1.58 11.77 9.01
CA ARG A 76 -2.86 11.70 9.71
C ARG A 76 -3.89 12.63 9.09
N ASP A 77 -3.51 13.89 8.92
CA ASP A 77 -4.39 14.92 8.34
C ASP A 77 -4.80 14.53 6.90
N ALA A 78 -3.87 13.97 6.11
CA ALA A 78 -4.16 13.50 4.76
C ALA A 78 -5.16 12.34 4.76
N VAL A 79 -5.06 11.39 5.70
CA VAL A 79 -5.98 10.26 5.84
C VAL A 79 -7.37 10.74 6.26
N ASP A 80 -7.46 11.67 7.20
CA ASP A 80 -8.74 12.26 7.65
C ASP A 80 -9.43 13.00 6.51
N GLU A 81 -8.68 13.79 5.74
CA GLU A 81 -9.25 14.52 4.58
C GLU A 81 -9.71 13.56 3.49
N ILE A 82 -8.92 12.53 3.15
CA ILE A 82 -9.34 11.50 2.18
C ILE A 82 -10.62 10.82 2.63
N ASN A 83 -10.71 10.42 3.90
CA ASN A 83 -11.90 9.80 4.46
C ASN A 83 -13.12 10.72 4.31
N SER A 84 -12.95 12.01 4.63
CA SER A 84 -13.99 13.04 4.47
C SER A 84 -14.42 13.20 3.00
N LEU A 85 -13.48 13.20 2.06
CA LEU A 85 -13.76 13.31 0.62
C LEU A 85 -14.55 12.10 0.10
N ILE A 86 -14.24 10.89 0.57
CA ILE A 86 -14.98 9.68 0.22
C ILE A 86 -16.44 9.79 0.70
N PHE A 87 -16.69 10.19 1.95
CA PHE A 87 -18.05 10.40 2.47
C PHE A 87 -18.80 11.53 1.76
N GLN A 88 -18.13 12.61 1.40
CA GLN A 88 -18.74 13.70 0.62
C GLN A 88 -19.16 13.23 -0.76
N HIS A 89 -18.32 12.41 -1.40
CA HIS A 89 -18.64 11.82 -2.71
C HIS A 89 -19.86 10.90 -2.59
N GLU A 90 -19.87 9.95 -1.65
CA GLU A 90 -21.00 9.05 -1.40
C GLU A 90 -22.32 9.82 -1.17
N LYS A 91 -22.27 10.90 -0.39
CA LYS A 91 -23.45 11.73 -0.12
C LYS A 91 -24.03 12.40 -1.37
N SER A 92 -23.19 12.78 -2.31
CA SER A 92 -23.60 13.40 -3.57
C SER A 92 -23.89 12.41 -4.70
N HIS A 93 -23.46 11.15 -4.56
CA HIS A 93 -23.60 10.06 -5.52
C HIS A 93 -24.14 8.80 -4.85
N PRO A 94 -25.48 8.69 -4.66
CA PRO A 94 -26.09 7.56 -3.93
C PRO A 94 -25.79 6.18 -4.53
N GLU A 95 -25.43 6.12 -5.82
CA GLU A 95 -25.00 4.90 -6.51
C GLU A 95 -23.64 4.39 -5.99
N SER A 96 -22.83 5.26 -5.38
CA SER A 96 -21.54 4.92 -4.76
C SER A 96 -21.65 4.51 -3.29
N LYS A 97 -22.86 4.22 -2.81
CA LYS A 97 -23.09 3.86 -1.42
C LYS A 97 -22.29 2.65 -0.97
N GLY A 98 -21.59 2.79 0.15
CA GLY A 98 -20.73 1.77 0.72
C GLY A 98 -19.38 1.65 0.01
N MET A 99 -18.98 2.69 -0.75
CA MET A 99 -17.63 2.79 -1.30
C MET A 99 -16.59 2.91 -0.19
N GLY A 100 -15.44 2.32 -0.40
CA GLY A 100 -14.31 2.43 0.51
C GLY A 100 -13.02 2.02 -0.16
N THR A 101 -11.93 2.19 0.53
CA THR A 101 -10.62 1.76 0.03
C THR A 101 -9.65 1.51 1.17
N THR A 102 -8.70 0.61 0.96
CA THR A 102 -7.49 0.55 1.80
C THR A 102 -6.58 1.72 1.46
N LEU A 103 -5.54 1.90 2.25
CA LEU A 103 -4.42 2.76 1.93
C LEU A 103 -3.16 2.21 2.55
N VAL A 104 -2.14 1.94 1.76
CA VAL A 104 -0.76 1.76 2.20
C VAL A 104 0.11 2.80 1.51
N MET A 105 0.94 3.49 2.28
CA MET A 105 1.84 4.50 1.76
C MET A 105 3.22 4.42 2.41
N ALA A 106 4.25 4.90 1.70
CA ALA A 106 5.60 5.09 2.22
C ALA A 106 6.12 6.46 1.81
N VAL A 107 6.62 7.22 2.78
CA VAL A 107 7.25 8.54 2.56
C VAL A 107 8.72 8.42 2.89
N LEU A 108 9.56 8.55 1.86
CA LEU A 108 11.01 8.51 1.96
C LEU A 108 11.59 9.91 1.75
N THR A 109 12.29 10.38 2.76
CA THR A 109 13.10 11.61 2.71
C THR A 109 14.59 11.25 2.79
N LYS A 110 15.46 12.26 2.91
CA LYS A 110 16.88 12.03 3.20
C LYS A 110 17.12 11.58 4.66
N ASP A 111 16.22 11.91 5.59
CA ASP A 111 16.41 11.81 7.03
C ASP A 111 15.55 10.71 7.68
N TYR A 112 14.43 10.30 7.07
CA TYR A 112 13.51 9.30 7.62
C TYR A 112 12.71 8.59 6.55
N LEU A 113 12.20 7.41 6.91
CA LEU A 113 11.24 6.61 6.16
C LEU A 113 10.05 6.29 7.07
N LEU A 114 8.86 6.76 6.66
CA LEU A 114 7.60 6.48 7.34
C LEU A 114 6.68 5.66 6.45
N PHE A 115 5.98 4.69 7.04
CA PHE A 115 4.85 4.03 6.41
C PHE A 115 3.56 4.44 7.10
N GLY A 116 2.48 4.59 6.30
CA GLY A 116 1.11 4.71 6.80
C GLY A 116 0.28 3.54 6.27
N ASN A 117 -0.59 2.96 7.10
CA ASN A 117 -1.45 1.84 6.70
C ASN A 117 -2.87 1.95 7.26
N VAL A 118 -3.85 1.76 6.37
CA VAL A 118 -5.27 1.53 6.67
C VAL A 118 -5.73 0.38 5.78
N GLY A 119 -6.05 -0.77 6.36
CA GLY A 119 -6.49 -1.95 5.61
C GLY A 119 -5.48 -3.08 5.60
N ASP A 120 -5.53 -3.93 4.58
CA ASP A 120 -4.75 -5.16 4.42
C ASP A 120 -3.77 -5.14 3.23
N SER A 121 -3.68 -4.01 2.52
CA SER A 121 -2.56 -3.75 1.63
C SER A 121 -1.25 -3.70 2.42
N SER A 122 -0.14 -4.09 1.80
CA SER A 122 1.09 -4.41 2.54
C SER A 122 2.27 -3.55 2.13
N GLY A 123 3.05 -3.10 3.13
CA GLY A 123 4.34 -2.43 2.97
C GLY A 123 5.50 -3.29 3.45
N PHE A 124 6.58 -3.31 2.66
CA PHE A 124 7.78 -4.10 2.92
C PHE A 124 9.03 -3.27 2.69
N VAL A 125 10.10 -3.65 3.37
CA VAL A 125 11.47 -3.16 3.12
C VAL A 125 12.42 -4.34 2.91
N VAL A 126 13.50 -4.10 2.14
CA VAL A 126 14.64 -5.01 2.09
C VAL A 126 15.77 -4.41 2.93
N LYS A 127 16.23 -5.16 3.91
CA LYS A 127 17.35 -4.88 4.79
C LYS A 127 18.18 -6.15 4.94
N ASP A 128 19.51 -6.06 4.87
CA ASP A 128 20.43 -7.20 4.99
C ASP A 128 20.06 -8.39 4.08
N ASP A 129 19.72 -8.10 2.82
CA ASP A 129 19.29 -9.07 1.82
C ASP A 129 18.09 -9.93 2.24
N LYS A 130 17.19 -9.37 3.08
CA LYS A 130 15.95 -10.00 3.52
C LYS A 130 14.78 -9.06 3.36
N LEU A 131 13.63 -9.63 2.96
CA LEU A 131 12.37 -8.90 2.90
C LEU A 131 11.70 -8.91 4.27
N HIS A 132 11.36 -7.75 4.77
CA HIS A 132 10.64 -7.56 6.03
C HIS A 132 9.30 -6.87 5.77
N LYS A 133 8.21 -7.45 6.28
CA LYS A 133 6.91 -6.77 6.27
C LYS A 133 6.92 -5.73 7.39
N VAL A 134 6.54 -4.51 7.04
CA VAL A 134 6.48 -3.36 7.96
C VAL A 134 5.07 -3.18 8.51
N THR A 135 4.06 -3.29 7.66
CA THR A 135 2.66 -3.03 8.01
C THR A 135 1.98 -4.25 8.63
N TYR A 136 0.92 -4.00 9.41
CA TYR A 136 0.00 -5.02 9.92
C TYR A 136 -1.33 -4.91 9.19
N ASP A 137 -1.87 -6.05 8.73
CA ASP A 137 -3.14 -6.06 8.02
C ASP A 137 -4.31 -5.95 9.02
N HIS A 138 -5.21 -5.03 8.78
CA HIS A 138 -6.41 -4.82 9.56
C HIS A 138 -7.52 -5.82 9.17
N THR A 139 -7.25 -7.11 9.36
CA THR A 139 -8.21 -8.18 9.10
C THR A 139 -8.76 -8.78 10.39
N LEU A 140 -9.94 -9.40 10.30
CA LEU A 140 -10.57 -10.08 11.43
C LEU A 140 -9.64 -11.13 12.05
N VAL A 141 -8.97 -11.93 11.21
CA VAL A 141 -8.09 -12.99 11.71
C VAL A 141 -6.86 -12.44 12.42
N ASN A 142 -6.30 -11.33 11.97
CA ASN A 142 -5.17 -10.69 12.66
C ASN A 142 -5.61 -10.08 14.01
N LEU A 143 -6.84 -9.56 14.09
CA LEU A 143 -7.41 -9.12 15.36
C LEU A 143 -7.54 -10.30 16.34
N LEU A 144 -8.06 -11.44 15.88
CA LEU A 144 -8.19 -12.66 16.72
C LEU A 144 -6.83 -13.23 17.13
N VAL A 145 -5.82 -13.17 16.25
CA VAL A 145 -4.44 -13.57 16.60
C VAL A 145 -3.86 -12.63 17.67
N SER A 146 -4.06 -11.33 17.55
CA SER A 146 -3.56 -10.36 18.54
C SER A 146 -4.27 -10.49 19.90
N ALA A 147 -5.53 -10.90 19.90
CA ALA A 147 -6.30 -11.20 21.11
C ALA A 147 -5.94 -12.58 21.73
N GLY A 148 -5.11 -13.38 21.05
CA GLY A 148 -4.75 -14.73 21.49
C GLY A 148 -5.84 -15.81 21.28
N GLU A 149 -6.86 -15.48 20.47
CA GLU A 149 -7.99 -16.39 20.17
C GLU A 149 -7.67 -17.35 19.01
N LEU A 150 -6.72 -16.98 18.15
CA LEU A 150 -6.22 -17.79 17.04
C LEU A 150 -4.70 -17.83 17.03
N THR A 151 -4.14 -18.95 16.59
CA THR A 151 -2.73 -19.01 16.17
C THR A 151 -2.57 -18.45 14.76
N LYS A 152 -1.34 -18.07 14.37
CA LYS A 152 -1.05 -17.64 13.00
C LYS A 152 -1.37 -18.70 11.95
N GLU A 153 -1.19 -19.98 12.30
CA GLU A 153 -1.49 -21.10 11.41
C GLU A 153 -3.00 -21.25 11.19
N GLU A 154 -3.81 -21.17 12.25
CA GLU A 154 -5.28 -21.18 12.16
C GLU A 154 -5.80 -19.98 11.37
N ALA A 155 -5.24 -18.80 11.58
CA ALA A 155 -5.59 -17.57 10.86
C ALA A 155 -5.38 -17.70 9.33
N SER A 156 -4.26 -18.30 8.91
CA SER A 156 -3.93 -18.48 7.48
C SER A 156 -4.94 -19.34 6.72
N ASN A 157 -5.57 -20.30 7.42
CA ASN A 157 -6.56 -21.23 6.87
C ASN A 157 -8.01 -20.86 7.20
N HIS A 158 -8.23 -19.73 7.88
CA HIS A 158 -9.55 -19.36 8.34
C HIS A 158 -10.45 -18.90 7.18
N PRO A 159 -11.74 -19.31 7.14
CA PRO A 159 -12.66 -18.95 6.04
C PRO A 159 -12.94 -17.44 5.92
N LYS A 160 -12.73 -16.68 7.00
CA LYS A 160 -12.89 -15.22 7.05
C LYS A 160 -11.54 -14.46 7.07
N LYS A 161 -10.47 -15.04 6.54
CA LYS A 161 -9.13 -14.43 6.58
C LYS A 161 -9.04 -13.08 5.85
N ASN A 162 -9.87 -12.87 4.85
CA ASN A 162 -9.92 -11.63 4.06
C ASN A 162 -11.01 -10.65 4.53
N VAL A 163 -11.61 -10.85 5.71
CA VAL A 163 -12.59 -9.89 6.25
C VAL A 163 -11.84 -8.68 6.79
N LEU A 164 -12.00 -7.57 6.07
CA LEU A 164 -11.39 -6.29 6.41
C LEU A 164 -12.11 -5.64 7.60
N MET A 165 -11.34 -5.16 8.57
CA MET A 165 -11.84 -4.53 9.79
C MET A 165 -11.69 -3.01 9.79
N LYS A 166 -10.89 -2.46 8.86
CA LYS A 166 -10.57 -1.03 8.81
C LYS A 166 -10.33 -0.61 7.36
N ALA A 167 -11.07 0.41 6.91
CA ALA A 167 -10.91 1.00 5.58
C ALA A 167 -11.39 2.46 5.58
N LEU A 168 -10.89 3.26 4.66
CA LEU A 168 -11.38 4.60 4.37
C LEU A 168 -12.78 4.50 3.75
N GLY A 169 -13.69 5.38 4.16
CA GLY A 169 -15.09 5.36 3.75
C GLY A 169 -15.98 4.39 4.56
N ALA A 170 -15.39 3.51 5.41
CA ALA A 170 -16.16 2.55 6.20
C ALA A 170 -16.67 3.11 7.54
N ALA A 171 -15.93 4.05 8.13
CA ALA A 171 -16.28 4.72 9.40
C ALA A 171 -15.89 6.20 9.34
N LEU A 172 -16.59 7.04 10.13
CA LEU A 172 -16.30 8.48 10.16
C LEU A 172 -14.91 8.79 10.72
N ASP A 173 -14.49 8.03 11.72
CA ASP A 173 -13.16 8.14 12.32
C ASP A 173 -12.35 6.90 11.94
N VAL A 174 -11.23 7.11 11.25
CA VAL A 174 -10.32 6.05 10.82
C VAL A 174 -8.88 6.44 11.17
N ASP A 175 -8.31 5.80 12.17
CA ASP A 175 -6.91 5.97 12.52
C ASP A 175 -6.00 5.31 11.46
N VAL A 176 -4.89 5.97 11.12
CA VAL A 176 -3.82 5.39 10.32
C VAL A 176 -2.72 4.84 11.23
N ASP A 177 -2.32 3.60 11.01
CA ASP A 177 -1.13 3.05 11.67
C ASP A 177 0.11 3.61 10.99
N ILE A 178 1.02 4.19 11.79
CA ILE A 178 2.26 4.80 11.29
C ILE A 178 3.45 4.03 11.83
N PHE A 179 4.36 3.66 10.92
CA PHE A 179 5.59 2.91 11.23
C PHE A 179 6.81 3.74 10.84
N ASP A 180 7.71 3.91 11.79
CA ASP A 180 9.02 4.54 11.58
C ASP A 180 10.05 3.45 11.28
N CYS A 181 10.71 3.54 10.13
CA CYS A 181 11.68 2.55 9.69
C CYS A 181 13.09 3.11 9.68
N ASP A 182 14.04 2.24 9.97
CA ASP A 182 15.46 2.57 9.82
C ASP A 182 15.80 2.98 8.38
N MET A 183 16.83 3.83 8.25
CA MET A 183 17.28 4.32 6.96
C MET A 183 18.29 3.41 6.24
N ASP A 184 18.73 2.32 6.86
CA ASP A 184 19.67 1.34 6.34
C ASP A 184 19.00 0.26 5.46
N ILE A 185 17.88 0.62 4.83
CA ILE A 185 17.15 -0.23 3.87
C ILE A 185 17.64 0.04 2.44
N THR A 186 17.55 -0.97 1.60
CA THR A 186 17.94 -0.89 0.17
C THR A 186 16.77 -0.79 -0.77
N GLN A 187 15.59 -1.31 -0.39
CA GLN A 187 14.41 -1.37 -1.26
C GLN A 187 13.12 -1.17 -0.45
N ILE A 188 12.11 -0.59 -1.09
CA ILE A 188 10.75 -0.42 -0.56
C ILE A 188 9.78 -1.05 -1.55
N LEU A 189 8.86 -1.87 -1.06
CA LEU A 189 7.79 -2.46 -1.85
C LEU A 189 6.45 -2.19 -1.15
N LEU A 190 5.46 -1.71 -1.91
CA LEU A 190 4.06 -1.72 -1.52
C LEU A 190 3.29 -2.64 -2.45
N SER A 191 2.26 -3.30 -1.93
CA SER A 191 1.35 -4.11 -2.75
C SER A 191 -0.07 -4.13 -2.20
N SER A 192 -1.08 -4.26 -3.07
CA SER A 192 -2.40 -4.71 -2.67
C SER A 192 -2.39 -6.19 -2.28
N ASP A 193 -3.47 -6.66 -1.68
CA ASP A 193 -3.61 -8.04 -1.20
C ASP A 193 -3.60 -9.07 -2.34
N GLY A 194 -3.98 -8.67 -3.57
CA GLY A 194 -3.90 -9.54 -4.74
C GLY A 194 -2.50 -10.05 -5.07
N LEU A 195 -1.43 -9.38 -4.60
CA LEU A 195 -0.08 -9.93 -4.67
C LEU A 195 0.16 -10.94 -3.55
N THR A 196 -0.09 -10.55 -2.31
CA THR A 196 0.25 -11.32 -1.10
C THR A 196 -0.68 -12.51 -0.87
N ASN A 197 -1.89 -12.50 -1.40
CA ASN A 197 -2.78 -13.65 -1.45
C ASN A 197 -2.29 -14.73 -2.43
N MET A 198 -1.52 -14.35 -3.45
CA MET A 198 -1.00 -15.26 -4.47
C MET A 198 0.45 -15.69 -4.23
N LEU A 199 1.26 -14.86 -3.59
CA LEU A 199 2.70 -15.10 -3.42
C LEU A 199 3.10 -15.02 -1.95
N GLU A 200 3.76 -16.08 -1.47
CA GLU A 200 4.40 -16.08 -0.16
C GLU A 200 5.58 -15.09 -0.12
N LYS A 201 5.89 -14.57 1.07
CA LYS A 201 6.96 -13.59 1.28
C LYS A 201 8.29 -14.01 0.66
N GLU A 202 8.69 -15.28 0.81
CA GLU A 202 9.94 -15.84 0.27
C GLU A 202 9.98 -15.85 -1.25
N GLN A 203 8.83 -15.86 -1.90
CA GLN A 203 8.72 -15.83 -3.36
C GLN A 203 8.82 -14.40 -3.89
N ILE A 204 8.30 -13.44 -3.15
CA ILE A 204 8.47 -12.00 -3.41
C ILE A 204 9.95 -11.66 -3.21
N GLU A 205 10.55 -12.00 -2.08
CA GLU A 205 11.96 -11.79 -1.75
C GLU A 205 12.89 -12.31 -2.85
N ARG A 206 12.67 -13.53 -3.31
CA ARG A 206 13.48 -14.14 -4.39
C ARG A 206 13.42 -13.36 -5.70
N VAL A 207 12.30 -12.68 -5.98
CA VAL A 207 12.18 -11.82 -7.17
C VAL A 207 12.92 -10.52 -6.94
N LEU A 208 12.76 -9.89 -5.78
CA LEU A 208 13.38 -8.60 -5.46
C LEU A 208 14.90 -8.67 -5.37
N LEU A 209 15.44 -9.76 -4.80
CA LEU A 209 16.90 -10.00 -4.69
C LEU A 209 17.51 -10.59 -5.96
N GLY A 210 16.68 -11.05 -6.90
CA GLY A 210 17.13 -11.58 -8.17
C GLY A 210 17.68 -10.50 -9.12
N LYS A 211 18.29 -10.95 -10.22
CA LYS A 211 18.76 -10.07 -11.31
C LYS A 211 17.58 -9.44 -12.05
N GLY A 212 17.79 -8.26 -12.60
CA GLY A 212 16.83 -7.54 -13.44
C GLY A 212 16.62 -6.10 -13.00
N THR A 213 16.01 -5.32 -13.87
CA THR A 213 15.65 -3.92 -13.61
C THR A 213 14.46 -3.86 -12.63
N VAL A 214 14.21 -2.68 -12.07
CA VAL A 214 13.04 -2.42 -11.20
C VAL A 214 11.74 -2.80 -11.92
N GLU A 215 11.60 -2.40 -13.17
CA GLU A 215 10.45 -2.71 -14.03
C GLU A 215 10.28 -4.22 -14.25
N GLU A 216 11.35 -4.92 -14.65
CA GLU A 216 11.30 -6.38 -14.87
C GLU A 216 10.88 -7.14 -13.61
N LYS A 217 11.29 -6.69 -12.42
CA LYS A 217 10.94 -7.30 -11.16
C LYS A 217 9.45 -7.11 -10.85
N VAL A 218 8.91 -5.90 -11.04
CA VAL A 218 7.48 -5.61 -10.82
C VAL A 218 6.62 -6.41 -11.79
N VAL A 219 6.94 -6.39 -13.10
CA VAL A 219 6.24 -7.19 -14.12
C VAL A 219 6.28 -8.68 -13.78
N LYS A 220 7.42 -9.18 -13.28
CA LYS A 220 7.57 -10.59 -12.88
C LYS A 220 6.73 -10.95 -11.66
N LEU A 221 6.57 -10.04 -10.68
CA LEU A 221 5.70 -10.24 -9.52
C LEU A 221 4.24 -10.38 -9.95
N ILE A 222 3.73 -9.43 -10.74
CA ILE A 222 2.35 -9.45 -11.25
C ILE A 222 2.10 -10.71 -12.10
N LYS A 223 3.02 -11.03 -13.02
CA LYS A 223 2.90 -12.24 -13.84
C LYS A 223 2.86 -13.52 -13.00
N LYS A 224 3.65 -13.59 -11.92
CA LYS A 224 3.64 -14.75 -11.00
C LYS A 224 2.32 -14.85 -10.23
N ALA A 225 1.78 -13.74 -9.73
CA ALA A 225 0.49 -13.70 -9.05
C ALA A 225 -0.64 -14.12 -10.00
N ASN A 226 -0.67 -13.59 -11.22
CA ASN A 226 -1.61 -13.99 -12.27
C ASN A 226 -1.50 -15.49 -12.62
N ASN A 227 -0.30 -16.04 -12.69
CA ASN A 227 -0.09 -17.46 -12.99
C ASN A 227 -0.56 -18.40 -11.86
N ARG A 228 -0.78 -17.86 -10.66
CA ARG A 228 -1.31 -18.59 -9.50
C ARG A 228 -2.83 -18.40 -9.29
N GLY A 229 -3.47 -17.77 -10.22
CA GLY A 229 -4.91 -17.58 -10.20
C GLY A 229 -5.33 -16.17 -10.56
N GLY A 230 -4.59 -15.15 -10.07
CA GLY A 230 -4.94 -13.75 -10.32
C GLY A 230 -6.38 -13.46 -9.91
N THR A 231 -6.77 -13.89 -8.71
CA THR A 231 -8.16 -13.87 -8.25
C THR A 231 -8.65 -12.48 -7.87
N ASP A 232 -7.73 -11.52 -7.73
CA ASP A 232 -8.02 -10.13 -7.42
C ASP A 232 -7.19 -9.17 -8.28
N ASN A 233 -7.47 -7.86 -8.13
CA ASN A 233 -6.64 -6.79 -8.67
C ASN A 233 -5.25 -6.85 -8.00
N ILE A 234 -4.19 -6.59 -8.76
CA ILE A 234 -2.81 -6.75 -8.29
C ILE A 234 -2.06 -5.45 -8.56
N SER A 235 -1.74 -4.72 -7.51
CA SER A 235 -0.96 -3.49 -7.60
C SER A 235 0.37 -3.62 -6.86
N VAL A 236 1.41 -3.09 -7.48
CA VAL A 236 2.78 -3.10 -6.94
C VAL A 236 3.42 -1.74 -7.17
N ALA A 237 3.95 -1.12 -6.13
CA ALA A 237 4.84 0.03 -6.21
C ALA A 237 6.20 -0.33 -5.60
N TYR A 238 7.27 -0.16 -6.36
CA TYR A 238 8.60 -0.62 -5.98
C TYR A 238 9.65 0.46 -6.19
N LEU A 239 10.49 0.66 -5.18
CA LEU A 239 11.59 1.62 -5.18
C LEU A 239 12.88 0.95 -4.71
N VAL A 240 13.97 1.20 -5.43
CA VAL A 240 15.33 0.80 -5.08
C VAL A 240 16.15 2.05 -4.78
N ARG A 241 16.74 2.09 -3.59
CA ARG A 241 17.76 3.07 -3.24
C ARG A 241 19.07 2.64 -3.92
N GLU A 242 19.60 3.46 -4.81
CA GLU A 242 20.97 3.26 -5.30
C GLU A 242 21.89 3.48 -4.10
N GLU A 243 22.81 2.57 -3.87
CA GLU A 243 23.94 2.85 -2.99
C GLU A 243 24.60 4.13 -3.50
N VAL A 244 24.78 5.11 -2.61
CA VAL A 244 25.66 6.23 -2.90
C VAL A 244 27.04 5.61 -2.98
N GLY A 245 27.48 5.31 -4.19
CA GLY A 245 28.84 4.83 -4.41
C GLY A 245 29.78 5.87 -3.80
N GLU A 246 30.60 5.45 -2.88
CA GLU A 246 31.79 6.21 -2.52
C GLU A 246 32.55 6.42 -3.83
N ASP A 247 32.56 7.66 -4.32
CA ASP A 247 33.41 8.04 -5.44
C ASP A 247 34.85 7.68 -5.05
N LYS A 248 35.39 6.64 -5.71
CA LYS A 248 36.76 6.27 -5.64
C LYS A 248 37.61 7.11 -6.60
#